data_520d6878cde70c6ea9bed0d578879cba
#
_entry.id   520d6878cde70c6ea9bed0d578879cba
#
_cell.length_a   1.000
_cell.length_b   1.000
_cell.length_c   1.000
_cell.angle_alpha   90.00
_cell.angle_beta   90.00
_cell.angle_gamma   90.00
#
_symmetry.space_group_name_H-M   'P 1'
#
loop_
_entity.id
_entity.type
_entity.pdbx_description
1 polymer ?
#
loop_
_entity_poly.entity_id
_entity_poly.type
_entity_poly.pdbx_seq_one_letter_code
_entity_poly.pdbx_strand_id
1 'polypeptide(L)'
;VHGSFGLSTDGLGLTPGNPLAFIQASESATESQMLAQWFDAQWAALGQRGDDKAQQLAQLESLAAPRDAASVYAAVLFHLLQRDGQEMDEDRIVKAATGIRNTVVWKKLYKFQRDGVVGAIDKLDRFGGCIIADSVGLGKTFEALAIIKYHELRNDRVLVLAPKRLRDNWTLYKANDQRNVLASDRLNYDVL
;
A
#
# COMPACT_ATOMS: atom_id res chain seq x y z
N VAL A 1 -0.22 23.19 32.83
CA VAL A 1 -0.49 22.88 31.43
C VAL A 1 -1.48 21.72 31.40
N HIS A 2 -2.55 21.84 30.67
CA HIS A 2 -3.53 20.77 30.44
C HIS A 2 -3.98 20.79 29.00
N GLY A 3 -4.36 19.63 28.50
CA GLY A 3 -4.84 19.47 27.13
C GLY A 3 -5.25 18.02 26.88
N SER A 4 -5.97 17.79 25.79
CA SER A 4 -6.30 16.43 25.34
C SER A 4 -5.24 16.00 24.33
N PHE A 5 -4.33 15.16 24.75
CA PHE A 5 -3.34 14.53 23.86
C PHE A 5 -3.32 13.03 24.10
N GLY A 6 -3.13 12.27 23.04
CA GLY A 6 -2.99 10.82 23.12
C GLY A 6 -1.56 10.41 23.48
N LEU A 7 -1.38 9.17 23.92
CA LEU A 7 -0.08 8.52 24.06
C LEU A 7 0.44 8.09 22.65
N SER A 8 0.58 9.05 21.75
CA SER A 8 1.12 8.90 20.41
C SER A 8 2.43 9.67 20.31
N THR A 9 3.24 9.41 19.31
CA THR A 9 4.55 10.08 19.13
C THR A 9 4.41 11.58 18.97
N ASP A 10 3.36 12.06 18.34
CA ASP A 10 3.00 13.46 18.21
C ASP A 10 2.46 14.04 19.53
N GLY A 11 1.61 13.29 20.27
CA GLY A 11 1.12 13.68 21.58
C GLY A 11 2.23 13.79 22.63
N LEU A 12 3.29 13.02 22.50
CA LEU A 12 4.49 13.07 23.35
C LEU A 12 5.53 14.09 22.86
N GLY A 13 5.29 14.78 21.74
CA GLY A 13 6.21 15.77 21.19
C GLY A 13 7.45 15.18 20.50
N LEU A 14 7.45 13.88 20.18
CA LEU A 14 8.55 13.19 19.51
C LEU A 14 8.52 13.38 17.98
N THR A 15 7.38 13.72 17.43
CA THR A 15 7.18 14.07 16.02
C THR A 15 6.34 15.35 15.93
N PRO A 16 6.43 16.14 14.83
CA PRO A 16 5.55 17.29 14.62
C PRO A 16 4.09 16.87 14.73
N GLY A 17 3.37 17.47 15.67
CA GLY A 17 1.98 17.12 15.96
C GLY A 17 0.97 17.85 15.09
N ASN A 18 -0.31 17.53 15.29
CA ASN A 18 -1.41 18.22 14.66
C ASN A 18 -1.45 19.68 15.13
N PRO A 19 -1.35 20.67 14.24
CA PRO A 19 -1.40 22.11 14.60
C PRO A 19 -2.73 22.53 15.24
N LEU A 20 -3.75 21.67 15.21
CA LEU A 20 -5.04 21.90 15.86
C LEU A 20 -5.11 21.33 17.29
N ALA A 21 -4.02 20.76 17.81
CA ALA A 21 -3.96 20.28 19.19
C ALA A 21 -4.08 21.50 20.14
N PHE A 22 -5.08 21.49 21.01
CA PHE A 22 -5.27 22.56 21.98
C PHE A 22 -4.52 22.24 23.27
N ILE A 23 -3.59 23.09 23.62
CA ILE A 23 -2.87 23.04 24.89
C ILE A 23 -3.12 24.36 25.61
N GLN A 24 -3.63 24.31 26.83
CA GLN A 24 -3.82 25.47 27.68
C GLN A 24 -2.83 25.44 28.83
N ALA A 25 -2.13 26.52 29.05
CA ALA A 25 -1.33 26.76 30.22
C ALA A 25 -2.08 27.71 31.17
N SER A 26 -2.24 27.31 32.43
CA SER A 26 -2.75 28.22 33.47
C SER A 26 -1.60 28.77 34.29
N GLU A 27 -1.58 30.07 34.46
CA GLU A 27 -0.64 30.79 35.32
C GLU A 27 -1.23 31.04 36.73
N SER A 28 -2.51 30.72 36.92
CA SER A 28 -3.20 30.86 38.20
C SER A 28 -2.79 29.75 39.18
N ALA A 29 -2.24 30.10 40.31
CA ALA A 29 -1.87 29.16 41.35
C ALA A 29 -3.08 28.34 41.85
N THR A 30 -4.26 28.99 41.93
CA THR A 30 -5.51 28.34 42.36
C THR A 30 -6.00 27.29 41.36
N GLU A 31 -6.00 27.62 40.05
CA GLU A 31 -6.36 26.64 38.99
C GLU A 31 -5.38 25.51 38.94
N SER A 32 -4.09 25.78 39.03
CA SER A 32 -3.06 24.72 39.03
C SER A 32 -3.23 23.78 40.20
N GLN A 33 -3.58 24.28 41.37
CA GLN A 33 -3.83 23.46 42.54
C GLN A 33 -5.12 22.62 42.41
N MET A 34 -6.18 23.21 41.86
CA MET A 34 -7.44 22.44 41.58
C MET A 34 -7.21 21.34 40.57
N LEU A 35 -6.45 21.62 39.49
CA LEU A 35 -6.12 20.59 38.50
C LEU A 35 -5.24 19.49 39.06
N ALA A 36 -4.28 19.83 39.93
CA ALA A 36 -3.45 18.84 40.60
C ALA A 36 -4.30 17.95 41.53
N GLN A 37 -5.15 18.52 42.34
CA GLN A 37 -6.06 17.76 43.22
C GLN A 37 -7.01 16.84 42.41
N TRP A 38 -7.56 17.36 41.32
CA TRP A 38 -8.38 16.56 40.43
C TRP A 38 -7.58 15.38 39.82
N PHE A 39 -6.38 15.65 39.34
CA PHE A 39 -5.51 14.61 38.78
C PHE A 39 -5.16 13.55 39.84
N ASP A 40 -4.78 13.97 41.04
CA ASP A 40 -4.44 13.05 42.11
C ASP A 40 -5.64 12.17 42.51
N ALA A 41 -6.84 12.74 42.55
CA ALA A 41 -8.07 12.00 42.81
C ALA A 41 -8.36 10.96 41.71
N GLN A 42 -8.22 11.35 40.44
CA GLN A 42 -8.38 10.41 39.32
C GLN A 42 -7.30 9.33 39.32
N TRP A 43 -6.06 9.72 39.61
CA TRP A 43 -4.94 8.78 39.68
C TRP A 43 -5.10 7.78 40.81
N ALA A 44 -5.58 8.22 41.97
CA ALA A 44 -5.89 7.35 43.10
C ALA A 44 -7.04 6.39 42.77
N ALA A 45 -8.07 6.86 42.06
CA ALA A 45 -9.18 6.02 41.62
C ALA A 45 -8.72 4.94 40.61
N LEU A 46 -7.81 5.29 39.69
CA LEU A 46 -7.17 4.31 38.80
C LEU A 46 -6.29 3.33 39.58
N GLY A 47 -5.67 3.77 40.70
CA GLY A 47 -4.87 2.91 41.58
C GLY A 47 -5.65 1.80 42.27
N GLN A 48 -6.93 1.98 42.46
CA GLN A 48 -7.82 0.94 43.03
C GLN A 48 -8.13 -0.19 42.04
N ARG A 49 -7.91 0.04 40.73
CA ARG A 49 -7.91 -1.00 39.68
C ARG A 49 -6.47 -1.53 39.47
N GLY A 50 -5.87 -2.03 40.53
CA GLY A 50 -4.43 -2.34 40.60
C GLY A 50 -3.90 -3.26 39.50
N ASP A 51 -4.74 -4.16 38.99
CA ASP A 51 -4.36 -5.09 37.93
C ASP A 51 -4.15 -4.39 36.59
N ASP A 52 -4.87 -3.29 36.30
CA ASP A 52 -4.77 -2.60 35.02
C ASP A 52 -3.41 -1.88 34.83
N LYS A 53 -2.85 -1.31 35.92
CA LYS A 53 -1.53 -0.64 35.84
C LYS A 53 -0.39 -1.64 35.62
N ALA A 54 -0.39 -2.74 36.36
CA ALA A 54 0.60 -3.77 36.22
C ALA A 54 0.54 -4.40 34.83
N GLN A 55 -0.65 -4.62 34.31
CA GLN A 55 -0.87 -5.15 32.98
C GLN A 55 -0.41 -4.17 31.87
N GLN A 56 -0.73 -2.88 32.00
CA GLN A 56 -0.28 -1.86 31.06
C GLN A 56 1.24 -1.66 31.09
N LEU A 57 1.86 -1.66 32.28
CA LEU A 57 3.31 -1.61 32.40
C LEU A 57 3.98 -2.83 31.77
N ALA A 58 3.46 -4.03 32.03
CA ALA A 58 3.97 -5.25 31.40
C ALA A 58 3.84 -5.22 29.87
N GLN A 59 2.74 -4.67 29.35
CA GLN A 59 2.57 -4.46 27.91
C GLN A 59 3.60 -3.47 27.35
N LEU A 60 3.82 -2.33 28.03
CA LEU A 60 4.82 -1.34 27.63
C LEU A 60 6.23 -1.92 27.68
N GLU A 61 6.58 -2.67 28.75
CA GLU A 61 7.85 -3.36 28.85
C GLU A 61 8.03 -4.40 27.73
N SER A 62 6.98 -5.14 27.38
CA SER A 62 7.02 -6.10 26.27
C SER A 62 7.22 -5.42 24.91
N LEU A 63 6.67 -4.22 24.72
CA LEU A 63 6.89 -3.41 23.53
C LEU A 63 8.30 -2.81 23.47
N ALA A 64 8.85 -2.44 24.61
CA ALA A 64 10.20 -1.88 24.75
C ALA A 64 11.29 -2.95 24.77
N ALA A 65 10.94 -4.24 24.98
CA ALA A 65 11.91 -5.32 24.99
C ALA A 65 12.66 -5.41 23.66
N PRO A 66 13.98 -5.62 23.69
CA PRO A 66 14.75 -5.80 22.48
C PRO A 66 14.22 -6.99 21.70
N ARG A 67 13.80 -6.75 20.48
CA ARG A 67 13.29 -7.78 19.57
C ARG A 67 14.47 -8.46 18.87
N ASP A 68 14.37 -9.75 18.67
CA ASP A 68 15.35 -10.48 17.87
C ASP A 68 15.34 -10.00 16.40
N ALA A 69 16.45 -10.17 15.72
CA ALA A 69 16.62 -9.70 14.35
C ALA A 69 15.57 -10.28 13.39
N ALA A 70 15.13 -11.52 13.61
CA ALA A 70 14.10 -12.15 12.79
C ALA A 70 12.73 -11.48 12.98
N SER A 71 12.36 -11.14 14.21
CA SER A 71 11.11 -10.41 14.50
C SER A 71 11.12 -9.00 13.91
N VAL A 72 12.25 -8.29 13.98
CA VAL A 72 12.41 -6.97 13.35
C VAL A 72 12.29 -7.11 11.82
N TYR A 73 12.97 -8.08 11.23
CA TYR A 73 12.89 -8.35 9.80
C TYR A 73 11.46 -8.69 9.36
N ALA A 74 10.77 -9.58 10.09
CA ALA A 74 9.38 -9.93 9.82
C ALA A 74 8.45 -8.71 9.93
N ALA A 75 8.65 -7.84 10.93
CA ALA A 75 7.86 -6.60 11.06
C ALA A 75 8.11 -5.62 9.91
N VAL A 76 9.37 -5.47 9.49
CA VAL A 76 9.72 -4.63 8.32
C VAL A 76 9.09 -5.19 7.06
N LEU A 77 9.20 -6.51 6.81
CA LEU A 77 8.53 -7.15 5.67
C LEU A 77 7.02 -6.99 5.73
N PHE A 78 6.42 -7.18 6.91
CA PHE A 78 4.99 -6.99 7.11
C PHE A 78 4.57 -5.58 6.73
N HIS A 79 5.25 -4.54 7.20
CA HIS A 79 4.96 -3.15 6.84
C HIS A 79 5.22 -2.82 5.37
N LEU A 80 6.26 -3.37 4.77
CA LEU A 80 6.53 -3.20 3.34
C LEU A 80 5.51 -3.91 2.45
N LEU A 81 4.99 -5.05 2.92
CA LEU A 81 4.03 -5.86 2.17
C LEU A 81 2.58 -5.57 2.57
N GLN A 82 2.37 -5.01 3.78
CA GLN A 82 1.06 -4.52 4.19
C GLN A 82 0.74 -3.30 3.34
N ARG A 83 -0.02 -3.52 2.30
CA ARG A 83 -0.71 -2.42 1.65
C ARG A 83 -1.68 -1.85 2.67
N ASP A 84 -1.65 -0.55 2.84
CA ASP A 84 -2.69 0.18 3.54
C ASP A 84 -4.02 -0.48 3.21
N GLY A 85 -4.69 -1.10 4.17
CA GLY A 85 -5.84 -2.00 4.04
C GLY A 85 -7.00 -1.56 3.13
N GLN A 86 -6.71 -0.72 2.18
CA GLN A 86 -7.54 -0.44 1.02
C GLN A 86 -7.40 -1.66 0.10
N GLU A 87 -8.43 -2.49 0.06
CA GLU A 87 -8.69 -3.35 -1.09
C GLU A 87 -8.32 -2.54 -2.34
N MET A 88 -7.49 -3.15 -3.22
CA MET A 88 -7.15 -2.48 -4.47
C MET A 88 -8.45 -2.21 -5.19
N ASP A 89 -8.92 -0.99 -5.11
CA ASP A 89 -10.12 -0.56 -5.82
C ASP A 89 -9.77 -0.59 -7.32
N GLU A 90 -10.07 -1.73 -7.92
CA GLU A 90 -9.85 -1.96 -9.35
C GLU A 90 -10.50 -0.84 -10.17
N ASP A 91 -11.65 -0.35 -9.73
CA ASP A 91 -12.38 0.71 -10.44
C ASP A 91 -11.66 2.07 -10.35
N ARG A 92 -10.92 2.31 -9.28
CA ARG A 92 -10.13 3.52 -9.10
C ARG A 92 -8.83 3.47 -9.90
N ILE A 93 -8.16 2.32 -9.94
CA ILE A 93 -6.86 2.14 -10.59
C ILE A 93 -7.05 1.98 -12.09
N VAL A 94 -7.90 1.03 -12.49
CA VAL A 94 -8.25 0.79 -13.89
C VAL A 94 -9.43 1.66 -14.26
N LYS A 95 -9.14 2.90 -14.64
CA LYS A 95 -10.18 3.87 -15.02
C LYS A 95 -11.11 3.27 -16.06
N ALA A 96 -12.40 3.22 -15.77
CA ALA A 96 -13.43 2.67 -16.65
C ALA A 96 -13.40 3.32 -18.06
N ALA A 97 -13.01 4.60 -18.14
CA ALA A 97 -12.86 5.34 -19.38
C ALA A 97 -11.82 4.74 -20.36
N THR A 98 -10.88 3.92 -19.90
CA THR A 98 -9.88 3.29 -20.79
C THR A 98 -10.48 2.19 -21.67
N GLY A 99 -11.60 1.59 -21.25
CA GLY A 99 -12.21 0.47 -21.98
C GLY A 99 -11.41 -0.84 -21.96
N ILE A 100 -10.36 -0.95 -21.14
CA ILE A 100 -9.50 -2.15 -21.07
C ILE A 100 -10.31 -3.43 -20.78
N ARG A 101 -11.35 -3.33 -19.96
CA ARG A 101 -12.22 -4.46 -19.57
C ARG A 101 -12.98 -5.07 -20.76
N ASN A 102 -13.12 -4.34 -21.84
CA ASN A 102 -13.78 -4.81 -23.06
C ASN A 102 -12.82 -5.56 -23.99
N THR A 103 -11.52 -5.49 -23.75
CA THR A 103 -10.50 -6.13 -24.58
C THR A 103 -10.48 -7.65 -24.41
N VAL A 104 -9.98 -8.35 -25.42
CA VAL A 104 -9.84 -9.81 -25.39
C VAL A 104 -8.76 -10.21 -24.39
N VAL A 105 -7.65 -9.48 -24.34
CA VAL A 105 -6.57 -9.77 -23.39
C VAL A 105 -7.10 -9.75 -21.97
N TRP A 106 -7.86 -8.71 -21.56
CA TRP A 106 -8.43 -8.62 -20.22
C TRP A 106 -9.37 -9.77 -19.87
N LYS A 107 -10.25 -10.14 -20.81
CA LYS A 107 -11.21 -11.23 -20.61
C LYS A 107 -10.53 -12.61 -20.47
N LYS A 108 -9.36 -12.79 -21.07
CA LYS A 108 -8.56 -14.02 -20.97
C LYS A 108 -7.75 -14.15 -19.68
N LEU A 109 -7.55 -13.05 -18.93
CA LEU A 109 -6.82 -13.10 -17.67
C LEU A 109 -7.62 -13.84 -16.59
N TYR A 110 -6.94 -14.69 -15.83
CA TYR A 110 -7.45 -15.23 -14.57
C TYR A 110 -7.51 -14.12 -13.50
N LYS A 111 -8.27 -14.36 -12.42
CA LYS A 111 -8.44 -13.36 -11.35
C LYS A 111 -7.09 -12.90 -10.80
N PHE A 112 -6.21 -13.81 -10.41
CA PHE A 112 -4.90 -13.47 -9.87
C PHE A 112 -4.05 -12.64 -10.84
N GLN A 113 -4.13 -12.90 -12.15
CA GLN A 113 -3.44 -12.12 -13.17
C GLN A 113 -4.03 -10.71 -13.28
N ARG A 114 -5.35 -10.55 -13.20
CA ARG A 114 -5.98 -9.22 -13.16
C ARG A 114 -5.52 -8.44 -11.93
N ASP A 115 -5.50 -9.07 -10.77
CA ASP A 115 -5.00 -8.46 -9.52
C ASP A 115 -3.53 -8.04 -9.70
N GLY A 116 -2.71 -8.87 -10.37
CA GLY A 116 -1.32 -8.55 -10.72
C GLY A 116 -1.20 -7.34 -11.65
N VAL A 117 -2.03 -7.29 -12.71
CA VAL A 117 -2.07 -6.17 -13.66
C VAL A 117 -2.51 -4.87 -12.98
N VAL A 118 -3.58 -4.91 -12.18
CA VAL A 118 -4.05 -3.76 -11.41
C VAL A 118 -2.96 -3.25 -10.48
N GLY A 119 -2.29 -4.17 -9.75
CA GLY A 119 -1.18 -3.83 -8.88
C GLY A 119 0.03 -3.27 -9.62
N ALA A 120 0.31 -3.75 -10.83
CA ALA A 120 1.39 -3.22 -11.67
C ALA A 120 1.08 -1.80 -12.15
N ILE A 121 -0.15 -1.54 -12.60
CA ILE A 121 -0.60 -0.20 -13.04
C ILE A 121 -0.51 0.79 -11.87
N ASP A 122 -1.02 0.42 -10.68
CA ASP A 122 -0.92 1.29 -9.50
C ASP A 122 0.54 1.62 -9.14
N LYS A 123 1.44 0.64 -9.23
CA LYS A 123 2.88 0.86 -8.97
C LYS A 123 3.54 1.71 -10.05
N LEU A 124 3.18 1.52 -11.31
CA LEU A 124 3.68 2.35 -12.41
C LEU A 124 3.26 3.81 -12.22
N ASP A 125 2.00 4.05 -11.86
CA ASP A 125 1.49 5.42 -11.64
C ASP A 125 2.15 6.09 -10.40
N ARG A 126 2.46 5.33 -9.34
CA ARG A 126 3.04 5.88 -8.11
C ARG A 126 4.56 5.98 -8.12
N PHE A 127 5.23 4.99 -8.66
CA PHE A 127 6.68 4.82 -8.53
C PHE A 127 7.42 4.89 -9.87
N GLY A 128 6.70 4.97 -10.99
CA GLY A 128 7.30 4.97 -12.33
C GLY A 128 7.88 3.63 -12.76
N GLY A 129 7.67 2.56 -11.99
CA GLY A 129 8.21 1.24 -12.30
C GLY A 129 7.67 0.13 -11.41
N CYS A 130 7.69 -1.11 -11.92
CA CYS A 130 7.32 -2.30 -11.13
C CYS A 130 8.06 -3.54 -11.65
N ILE A 131 8.09 -4.58 -10.82
CA ILE A 131 8.59 -5.91 -11.19
C ILE A 131 7.45 -6.90 -11.03
N ILE A 132 7.17 -7.69 -12.08
CA ILE A 132 6.22 -8.80 -12.04
C ILE A 132 7.04 -10.08 -11.82
N ALA A 133 6.96 -10.64 -10.62
CA ALA A 133 7.80 -11.74 -10.14
C ALA A 133 7.06 -13.08 -10.01
N ASP A 134 5.96 -13.25 -10.73
CA ASP A 134 5.19 -14.51 -10.70
C ASP A 134 6.03 -15.70 -11.14
N SER A 135 5.67 -16.89 -10.67
CA SER A 135 6.35 -18.13 -11.04
C SER A 135 6.32 -18.40 -12.56
N VAL A 136 7.27 -19.18 -13.03
CA VAL A 136 7.34 -19.58 -14.44
C VAL A 136 6.08 -20.35 -14.84
N GLY A 137 5.50 -20.03 -15.99
CA GLY A 137 4.30 -20.71 -16.51
C GLY A 137 2.97 -20.06 -16.10
N LEU A 138 2.95 -19.08 -15.20
CA LEU A 138 1.71 -18.40 -14.75
C LEU A 138 1.18 -17.35 -15.74
N GLY A 139 1.77 -17.22 -16.92
CA GLY A 139 1.24 -16.40 -18.00
C GLY A 139 1.62 -14.92 -17.90
N LYS A 140 2.78 -14.56 -17.30
CA LYS A 140 3.31 -13.18 -17.23
C LYS A 140 3.24 -12.40 -18.54
N THR A 141 3.38 -13.08 -19.67
CA THR A 141 3.26 -12.45 -21.00
C THR A 141 1.87 -11.84 -21.20
N PHE A 142 0.80 -12.53 -20.78
CA PHE A 142 -0.55 -12.01 -20.88
C PHE A 142 -0.78 -10.82 -19.94
N GLU A 143 -0.22 -10.85 -18.75
CA GLU A 143 -0.25 -9.71 -17.82
C GLU A 143 0.46 -8.50 -18.42
N ALA A 144 1.66 -8.71 -18.96
CA ALA A 144 2.40 -7.64 -19.65
C ALA A 144 1.64 -7.09 -20.87
N LEU A 145 1.02 -7.95 -21.69
CA LEU A 145 0.20 -7.53 -22.83
C LEU A 145 -1.04 -6.74 -22.40
N ALA A 146 -1.64 -7.07 -21.24
CA ALA A 146 -2.74 -6.30 -20.69
C ALA A 146 -2.29 -4.91 -20.21
N ILE A 147 -1.12 -4.81 -19.57
CA ILE A 147 -0.52 -3.54 -19.16
C ILE A 147 -0.20 -2.69 -20.41
N ILE A 148 0.43 -3.29 -21.42
CA ILE A 148 0.68 -2.65 -22.72
C ILE A 148 -0.62 -2.08 -23.28
N LYS A 149 -1.67 -2.92 -23.36
CA LYS A 149 -2.97 -2.50 -23.90
C LYS A 149 -3.60 -1.38 -23.09
N TYR A 150 -3.48 -1.39 -21.77
CA TYR A 150 -3.96 -0.30 -20.93
C TYR A 150 -3.29 1.03 -21.27
N HIS A 151 -1.97 1.05 -21.47
CA HIS A 151 -1.22 2.25 -21.83
C HIS A 151 -1.53 2.69 -23.27
N GLU A 152 -1.67 1.77 -24.22
CA GLU A 152 -2.10 2.10 -25.58
C GLU A 152 -3.47 2.79 -25.62
N LEU A 153 -4.42 2.33 -24.82
CA LEU A 153 -5.74 2.94 -24.72
C LEU A 153 -5.71 4.36 -24.11
N ARG A 154 -4.58 4.70 -23.47
CA ARG A 154 -4.29 6.06 -23.00
C ARG A 154 -3.49 6.89 -24.02
N ASN A 155 -3.24 6.34 -25.20
CA ASN A 155 -2.38 6.90 -26.24
C ASN A 155 -0.90 7.00 -25.85
N ASP A 156 -0.45 6.18 -24.92
CA ASP A 156 0.95 6.05 -24.55
C ASP A 156 1.68 5.17 -25.58
N ARG A 157 2.93 5.50 -25.91
CA ARG A 157 3.78 4.65 -26.76
C ARG A 157 4.51 3.62 -25.89
N VAL A 158 4.49 2.37 -26.31
CA VAL A 158 5.09 1.27 -25.57
C VAL A 158 6.21 0.62 -26.37
N LEU A 159 7.37 0.43 -25.70
CA LEU A 159 8.53 -0.28 -26.24
C LEU A 159 8.80 -1.52 -25.39
N VAL A 160 8.85 -2.69 -26.04
CA VAL A 160 9.23 -3.96 -25.43
C VAL A 160 10.69 -4.27 -25.74
N LEU A 161 11.49 -4.39 -24.70
CA LEU A 161 12.88 -4.85 -24.79
C LEU A 161 12.94 -6.34 -24.48
N ALA A 162 13.27 -7.17 -25.45
CA ALA A 162 13.30 -8.62 -25.29
C ALA A 162 14.60 -9.24 -25.85
N PRO A 163 15.14 -10.28 -25.19
CA PRO A 163 16.21 -11.06 -25.77
C PRO A 163 15.84 -11.58 -27.17
N LYS A 164 16.79 -11.61 -28.09
CA LYS A 164 16.60 -12.02 -29.51
C LYS A 164 15.75 -13.30 -29.63
N ARG A 165 15.99 -14.29 -28.80
CA ARG A 165 15.27 -15.58 -28.80
C ARG A 165 13.79 -15.48 -28.43
N LEU A 166 13.35 -14.40 -27.78
CA LEU A 166 11.96 -14.20 -27.36
C LEU A 166 11.24 -13.15 -28.23
N ARG A 167 11.92 -12.53 -29.17
CA ARG A 167 11.36 -11.49 -30.04
C ARG A 167 10.17 -12.00 -30.84
N ASP A 168 10.24 -13.22 -31.39
CA ASP A 168 9.15 -13.81 -32.18
C ASP A 168 7.89 -14.03 -31.33
N ASN A 169 8.05 -14.37 -30.05
CA ASN A 169 6.92 -14.50 -29.14
C ASN A 169 6.17 -13.20 -28.94
N TRP A 170 6.88 -12.06 -28.91
CA TRP A 170 6.26 -10.74 -28.78
C TRP A 170 5.68 -10.24 -30.10
N THR A 171 6.35 -10.46 -31.23
CA THR A 171 5.84 -10.09 -32.56
C THR A 171 4.59 -10.85 -32.96
N LEU A 172 4.40 -12.07 -32.47
CA LEU A 172 3.21 -12.87 -32.73
C LEU A 172 1.91 -12.11 -32.36
N TYR A 173 1.87 -11.41 -31.24
CA TYR A 173 0.66 -10.74 -30.77
C TYR A 173 0.34 -9.43 -31.53
N LYS A 174 1.28 -8.93 -32.34
CA LYS A 174 1.06 -7.82 -33.27
C LYS A 174 0.63 -8.31 -34.64
N ALA A 175 1.00 -9.53 -35.00
CA ALA A 175 0.81 -10.07 -36.33
C ALA A 175 -0.65 -10.43 -36.61
N ASN A 176 -1.06 -10.29 -37.85
CA ASN A 176 -2.29 -10.89 -38.37
C ASN A 176 -2.04 -12.37 -38.69
N ASP A 177 -1.85 -13.16 -37.66
CA ASP A 177 -1.53 -14.59 -37.69
C ASP A 177 -2.66 -15.36 -37.01
N GLN A 178 -3.03 -16.51 -37.56
CA GLN A 178 -4.08 -17.37 -36.99
C GLN A 178 -3.76 -17.83 -35.55
N ARG A 179 -2.48 -17.88 -35.18
CA ARG A 179 -2.01 -18.21 -33.81
C ARG A 179 -2.20 -17.06 -32.83
N ASN A 180 -2.44 -15.84 -33.34
CA ASN A 180 -2.63 -14.66 -32.49
C ASN A 180 -4.05 -14.64 -31.90
N VAL A 181 -4.16 -15.19 -30.70
CA VAL A 181 -5.42 -15.23 -29.94
C VAL A 181 -5.91 -13.84 -29.45
N LEU A 182 -5.13 -12.79 -29.68
CA LEU A 182 -5.42 -11.40 -29.31
C LEU A 182 -5.53 -10.48 -30.55
N ALA A 183 -5.67 -11.05 -31.76
CA ALA A 183 -5.69 -10.27 -33.01
C ALA A 183 -6.73 -9.15 -33.01
N SER A 184 -7.89 -9.36 -32.40
CA SER A 184 -8.96 -8.34 -32.31
C SER A 184 -8.61 -7.15 -31.41
N ASP A 185 -7.67 -7.27 -30.51
CA ASP A 185 -7.21 -6.17 -29.67
C ASP A 185 -6.26 -5.21 -30.41
N ARG A 186 -5.74 -5.62 -31.58
CA ARG A 186 -4.87 -4.80 -32.44
C ARG A 186 -3.74 -4.13 -31.65
N LEU A 187 -2.96 -4.95 -30.95
CA LEU A 187 -1.86 -4.46 -30.12
C LEU A 187 -0.80 -3.75 -30.98
N ASN A 188 -0.41 -2.54 -30.56
CA ASN A 188 0.54 -1.68 -31.26
C ASN A 188 1.66 -1.22 -30.34
N TYR A 189 2.76 -1.95 -30.29
CA TYR A 189 3.98 -1.65 -29.52
C TYR A 189 5.21 -1.96 -30.35
N ASP A 190 6.34 -1.36 -30.02
CA ASP A 190 7.62 -1.64 -30.67
C ASP A 190 8.36 -2.75 -29.92
N VAL A 191 9.14 -3.58 -30.64
CA VAL A 191 9.95 -4.66 -30.06
C VAL A 191 11.38 -4.50 -30.53
N LEU A 192 12.32 -4.37 -29.60
CA LEU A 192 13.77 -4.34 -29.84
C LEU A 192 14.47 -5.59 -29.31
#